data_dd14452b77ecb9d82976de358361253a
#
_entry.id   dd14452b77ecb9d82976de358361253a
#
_cell.length_a   1.000
_cell.length_b   1.000
_cell.length_c   1.000
_cell.angle_alpha   90.00
_cell.angle_beta   90.00
_cell.angle_gamma   90.00
#
_symmetry.space_group_name_H-M   'P 1'
#
loop_
_entity.id
_entity.type
_entity.pdbx_description
1 polymer ?
#
loop_
_entity_poly.entity_id
_entity_poly.type
_entity_poly.pdbx_seq_one_letter_code
_entity_poly.pdbx_strand_id
1 'polypeptide(L)'
;MELKMRTALLLIFSFCSFSIFAASELTVFDHLGQKHEFSREQLLSLPQQEISTTLPWVDGESVYSGVTLLAVLESMDLPVSAQVTFVALNDYKVAVPKEDFYDYQPIIAIKQNGEFMSVRDKGPYWLIYPLSARPDIDNTDFHAKMIWQIRDIHL
;
A
#
# COMPACT_ATOMS: atom_id res chain seq x y z
N MET A 1 67.26 -32.07 -8.17
CA MET A 1 66.83 -30.84 -7.51
C MET A 1 65.38 -30.57 -8.02
N GLU A 2 64.38 -31.11 -7.29
CA GLU A 2 62.98 -31.07 -7.74
C GLU A 2 62.27 -29.85 -7.18
N LEU A 3 61.77 -28.99 -8.08
CA LEU A 3 61.01 -27.77 -7.74
C LEU A 3 59.54 -28.15 -7.59
N LYS A 4 59.04 -28.29 -6.36
CA LYS A 4 57.64 -28.54 -6.03
C LYS A 4 56.87 -27.25 -6.27
N MET A 5 56.11 -27.21 -7.36
CA MET A 5 55.15 -26.16 -7.69
C MET A 5 53.88 -26.34 -6.85
N ARG A 6 53.67 -25.49 -5.82
CA ARG A 6 52.50 -25.43 -5.00
C ARG A 6 51.40 -24.66 -5.74
N THR A 7 50.44 -25.38 -6.29
CA THR A 7 49.22 -24.79 -6.89
C THR A 7 48.31 -24.28 -5.75
N ALA A 8 48.24 -22.98 -5.59
CA ALA A 8 47.26 -22.34 -4.68
C ALA A 8 45.94 -22.26 -5.38
N LEU A 9 44.95 -23.06 -4.93
CA LEU A 9 43.55 -23.02 -5.38
C LEU A 9 42.85 -21.86 -4.70
N LEU A 10 42.66 -20.74 -5.40
CA LEU A 10 41.85 -19.60 -4.96
C LEU A 10 40.37 -19.94 -5.14
N LEU A 11 39.70 -20.29 -4.06
CA LEU A 11 38.25 -20.39 -3.99
C LEU A 11 37.65 -18.97 -3.96
N ILE A 12 37.14 -18.50 -5.10
CA ILE A 12 36.37 -17.27 -5.20
C ILE A 12 34.96 -17.58 -4.68
N PHE A 13 34.71 -17.21 -3.43
CA PHE A 13 33.36 -17.22 -2.85
C PHE A 13 32.60 -16.03 -3.43
N SER A 14 31.81 -16.28 -4.47
CA SER A 14 30.86 -15.30 -5.02
C SER A 14 29.73 -15.08 -4.01
N PHE A 15 29.82 -13.99 -3.24
CA PHE A 15 28.72 -13.53 -2.40
C PHE A 15 27.60 -13.00 -3.31
N CYS A 16 26.64 -13.85 -3.60
CA CYS A 16 25.39 -13.43 -4.22
C CYS A 16 24.62 -12.62 -3.17
N SER A 17 24.78 -11.30 -3.18
CA SER A 17 23.98 -10.39 -2.34
C SER A 17 22.54 -10.44 -2.84
N PHE A 18 21.72 -11.29 -2.22
CA PHE A 18 20.27 -11.19 -2.34
C PHE A 18 19.88 -9.86 -1.68
N SER A 19 19.56 -8.86 -2.48
CA SER A 19 18.85 -7.68 -2.01
C SER A 19 17.46 -8.16 -1.55
N ILE A 20 17.31 -8.35 -0.24
CA ILE A 20 15.99 -8.50 0.36
C ILE A 20 15.33 -7.13 0.18
N PHE A 21 14.52 -7.00 -0.87
CA PHE A 21 13.52 -5.94 -0.91
C PHE A 21 12.62 -6.19 0.30
N ALA A 22 12.73 -5.34 1.32
CA ALA A 22 11.77 -5.31 2.40
C ALA A 22 10.41 -5.06 1.75
N ALA A 23 9.61 -6.12 1.63
CA ALA A 23 8.25 -6.01 1.15
C ALA A 23 7.53 -5.07 2.11
N SER A 24 6.97 -3.98 1.59
CA SER A 24 6.18 -3.06 2.40
C SER A 24 4.92 -3.79 2.83
N GLU A 25 4.85 -4.14 4.11
CA GLU A 25 3.69 -4.79 4.69
C GLU A 25 2.66 -3.73 5.09
N LEU A 26 1.38 -4.03 4.86
CA LEU A 26 0.26 -3.27 5.38
C LEU A 26 -0.24 -3.95 6.64
N THR A 27 -0.29 -3.22 7.75
CA THR A 27 -0.77 -3.76 9.02
C THR A 27 -2.21 -3.31 9.27
N VAL A 28 -3.09 -4.24 9.63
CA VAL A 28 -4.45 -3.97 10.11
C VAL A 28 -4.54 -4.37 11.57
N PHE A 29 -4.96 -3.45 12.43
CA PHE A 29 -5.29 -3.70 13.83
C PHE A 29 -6.80 -3.82 13.97
N ASP A 30 -7.29 -4.95 14.45
CA ASP A 30 -8.72 -5.17 14.69
C ASP A 30 -9.22 -4.49 15.98
N HIS A 31 -10.53 -4.62 16.26
CA HIS A 31 -11.18 -4.04 17.44
C HIS A 31 -10.62 -4.52 18.79
N LEU A 32 -9.88 -5.64 18.80
CA LEU A 32 -9.23 -6.18 19.98
C LEU A 32 -7.75 -5.78 20.06
N GLY A 33 -7.28 -5.00 19.06
CA GLY A 33 -5.88 -4.62 18.92
C GLY A 33 -5.00 -5.74 18.40
N GLN A 34 -5.58 -6.82 17.86
CA GLN A 34 -4.83 -7.90 17.24
C GLN A 34 -4.28 -7.43 15.89
N LYS A 35 -3.02 -7.75 15.63
CA LYS A 35 -2.28 -7.36 14.43
C LYS A 35 -2.45 -8.41 13.33
N HIS A 36 -2.83 -7.94 12.14
CA HIS A 36 -2.90 -8.71 10.90
C HIS A 36 -1.98 -8.05 9.86
N GLU A 37 -0.99 -8.77 9.35
CA GLU A 37 -0.02 -8.26 8.38
C GLU A 37 -0.30 -8.81 6.99
N PHE A 38 -0.30 -7.92 6.01
CA PHE A 38 -0.48 -8.26 4.60
C PHE A 38 0.78 -7.92 3.82
N SER A 39 1.38 -8.90 3.20
CA SER A 39 2.38 -8.64 2.17
C SER A 39 1.71 -8.04 0.93
N ARG A 40 2.51 -7.41 0.07
CA ARG A 40 2.01 -6.88 -1.21
C ARG A 40 1.38 -7.99 -2.06
N GLU A 41 1.97 -9.18 -2.09
CA GLU A 41 1.48 -10.34 -2.84
C GLU A 41 0.11 -10.79 -2.34
N GLN A 42 -0.10 -10.80 -1.02
CA GLN A 42 -1.39 -11.13 -0.43
C GLN A 42 -2.44 -10.09 -0.82
N LEU A 43 -2.13 -8.79 -0.77
CA LEU A 43 -3.05 -7.74 -1.22
C LEU A 43 -3.37 -7.87 -2.72
N LEU A 44 -2.39 -8.20 -3.56
CA LEU A 44 -2.59 -8.41 -4.99
C LEU A 44 -3.42 -9.66 -5.32
N SER A 45 -3.53 -10.62 -4.41
CA SER A 45 -4.39 -11.81 -4.56
C SER A 45 -5.86 -11.54 -4.24
N LEU A 46 -6.18 -10.44 -3.57
CA LEU A 46 -7.54 -10.00 -3.29
C LEU A 46 -8.19 -9.37 -4.55
N PRO A 47 -9.53 -9.22 -4.58
CA PRO A 47 -10.20 -8.52 -5.68
C PRO A 47 -9.63 -7.13 -5.90
N GLN A 48 -9.11 -6.87 -7.10
CA GLN A 48 -8.50 -5.61 -7.49
C GLN A 48 -9.55 -4.66 -8.08
N GLN A 49 -9.38 -3.35 -7.81
CA GLN A 49 -10.15 -2.28 -8.43
C GLN A 49 -9.24 -1.21 -9.01
N GLU A 50 -9.75 -0.47 -9.99
CA GLU A 50 -9.07 0.64 -10.63
C GLU A 50 -9.91 1.92 -10.53
N ILE A 51 -9.23 3.04 -10.29
CA ILE A 51 -9.81 4.38 -10.28
C ILE A 51 -8.96 5.26 -11.20
N SER A 52 -9.59 5.80 -12.27
CA SER A 52 -9.00 6.87 -13.09
C SER A 52 -9.44 8.20 -12.52
N THR A 53 -8.49 9.04 -12.12
CA THR A 53 -8.80 10.32 -11.50
C THR A 53 -7.65 11.31 -11.63
N THR A 54 -8.00 12.62 -11.63
CA THR A 54 -7.04 13.70 -11.39
C THR A 54 -6.94 13.95 -9.90
N LEU A 55 -5.75 14.32 -9.44
CA LEU A 55 -5.49 14.63 -8.03
C LEU A 55 -4.78 15.98 -7.91
N PRO A 56 -5.02 16.75 -6.84
CA PRO A 56 -4.39 18.07 -6.64
C PRO A 56 -2.85 18.04 -6.58
N TRP A 57 -2.26 16.87 -6.32
CA TRP A 57 -0.82 16.68 -6.12
C TRP A 57 -0.12 15.95 -7.28
N VAL A 58 -0.84 15.65 -8.36
CA VAL A 58 -0.32 14.89 -9.49
C VAL A 58 -0.78 15.56 -10.78
N ASP A 59 0.17 15.79 -11.69
CA ASP A 59 -0.16 16.37 -12.99
C ASP A 59 -0.94 15.39 -13.87
N GLY A 60 -2.10 15.84 -14.35
CA GLY A 60 -2.94 15.09 -15.26
C GLY A 60 -3.73 13.95 -14.59
N GLU A 61 -4.42 13.19 -15.42
CA GLU A 61 -5.18 12.01 -14.99
C GLU A 61 -4.25 10.81 -14.84
N SER A 62 -4.46 10.03 -13.80
CA SER A 62 -3.73 8.78 -13.54
C SER A 62 -4.69 7.65 -13.23
N VAL A 63 -4.28 6.43 -13.57
CA VAL A 63 -4.99 5.19 -13.22
C VAL A 63 -4.34 4.60 -11.97
N TYR A 64 -5.11 4.50 -10.90
CA TYR A 64 -4.69 3.88 -9.64
C TYR A 64 -5.34 2.50 -9.55
N SER A 65 -4.56 1.48 -9.16
CA SER A 65 -5.09 0.14 -8.93
C SER A 65 -4.67 -0.41 -7.58
N GLY A 66 -5.57 -1.15 -6.96
CA GLY A 66 -5.38 -1.73 -5.62
C GLY A 66 -6.64 -2.42 -5.11
N VAL A 67 -6.79 -2.47 -3.80
CA VAL A 67 -7.86 -3.17 -3.10
C VAL A 67 -8.76 -2.20 -2.34
N THR A 68 -10.04 -2.54 -2.17
CA THR A 68 -10.87 -1.81 -1.21
C THR A 68 -10.58 -2.27 0.21
N LEU A 69 -10.80 -1.40 1.20
CA LEU A 69 -10.75 -1.81 2.60
C LEU A 69 -11.73 -2.96 2.88
N LEU A 70 -12.92 -2.91 2.27
CA LEU A 70 -13.95 -3.95 2.44
C LEU A 70 -13.43 -5.33 2.03
N ALA A 71 -12.73 -5.45 0.90
CA ALA A 71 -12.14 -6.72 0.45
C ALA A 71 -11.05 -7.23 1.42
N VAL A 72 -10.25 -6.32 1.98
CA VAL A 72 -9.24 -6.67 2.99
C VAL A 72 -9.92 -7.21 4.25
N LEU A 73 -10.95 -6.54 4.76
CA LEU A 73 -11.67 -6.96 5.97
C LEU A 73 -12.45 -8.26 5.76
N GLU A 74 -13.09 -8.43 4.59
CA GLU A 74 -13.78 -9.67 4.23
C GLU A 74 -12.84 -10.87 4.23
N SER A 75 -11.60 -10.70 3.79
CA SER A 75 -10.59 -11.79 3.83
C SER A 75 -10.23 -12.26 5.24
N MET A 76 -10.58 -11.47 6.26
CA MET A 76 -10.34 -11.77 7.68
C MET A 76 -11.63 -12.04 8.48
N ASP A 77 -12.80 -12.05 7.83
CA ASP A 77 -14.11 -12.09 8.49
C ASP A 77 -14.32 -10.97 9.53
N LEU A 78 -13.74 -9.78 9.28
CA LEU A 78 -13.85 -8.64 10.17
C LEU A 78 -14.89 -7.62 9.68
N PRO A 79 -15.73 -7.07 10.60
CA PRO A 79 -16.65 -5.99 10.26
C PRO A 79 -15.92 -4.65 10.14
N VAL A 80 -16.47 -3.73 9.35
CA VAL A 80 -16.00 -2.35 9.30
C VAL A 80 -16.44 -1.60 10.57
N SER A 81 -15.49 -0.91 11.21
CA SER A 81 -15.78 0.03 12.31
C SER A 81 -16.54 1.26 11.83
N ALA A 82 -17.27 1.90 12.73
CA ALA A 82 -17.94 3.18 12.43
C ALA A 82 -16.95 4.24 11.92
N GLN A 83 -15.71 4.16 12.36
CA GLN A 83 -14.61 5.00 11.90
C GLN A 83 -13.33 4.15 11.82
N VAL A 84 -12.57 4.31 10.74
CA VAL A 84 -11.32 3.61 10.50
C VAL A 84 -10.18 4.62 10.46
N THR A 85 -9.12 4.40 11.24
CA THR A 85 -7.96 5.28 11.28
C THR A 85 -6.82 4.72 10.44
N PHE A 86 -6.38 5.47 9.44
CA PHE A 86 -5.19 5.19 8.66
C PHE A 86 -4.00 5.92 9.24
N VAL A 87 -2.84 5.28 9.28
CA VAL A 87 -1.57 5.82 9.80
C VAL A 87 -0.50 5.70 8.72
N ALA A 88 0.15 6.82 8.41
CA ALA A 88 1.27 6.87 7.47
C ALA A 88 2.61 6.54 8.12
N LEU A 89 3.65 6.36 7.30
CA LEU A 89 5.03 6.10 7.74
C LEU A 89 5.60 7.21 8.65
N ASN A 90 5.13 8.44 8.50
CA ASN A 90 5.53 9.61 9.32
C ASN A 90 4.61 9.85 10.53
N ASP A 91 3.80 8.86 10.90
CA ASP A 91 2.81 8.90 12.00
C ASP A 91 1.65 9.89 11.80
N TYR A 92 1.51 10.48 10.59
CA TYR A 92 0.31 11.22 10.24
C TYR A 92 -0.90 10.28 10.27
N LYS A 93 -2.02 10.75 10.81
CA LYS A 93 -3.24 9.96 10.99
C LYS A 93 -4.43 10.67 10.38
N VAL A 94 -5.30 9.87 9.78
CA VAL A 94 -6.60 10.34 9.30
C VAL A 94 -7.68 9.33 9.64
N ALA A 95 -8.82 9.82 10.09
CA ALA A 95 -9.99 9.02 10.38
C ALA A 95 -10.98 9.12 9.23
N VAL A 96 -11.45 7.98 8.75
CA VAL A 96 -12.38 7.85 7.63
C VAL A 96 -13.66 7.17 8.15
N PRO A 97 -14.85 7.79 8.00
CA PRO A 97 -16.10 7.18 8.40
C PRO A 97 -16.42 5.98 7.51
N LYS A 98 -17.10 4.97 8.05
CA LYS A 98 -17.41 3.73 7.33
C LYS A 98 -18.29 3.97 6.09
N GLU A 99 -19.12 5.00 6.13
CA GLU A 99 -20.00 5.39 5.03
C GLU A 99 -19.20 5.65 3.74
N ASP A 100 -18.00 6.24 3.85
CA ASP A 100 -17.17 6.52 2.71
C ASP A 100 -16.78 5.24 1.93
N PHE A 101 -16.58 4.11 2.63
CA PHE A 101 -16.20 2.85 1.98
C PHE A 101 -17.34 2.22 1.20
N TYR A 102 -18.59 2.51 1.57
CA TYR A 102 -19.78 2.03 0.86
C TYR A 102 -20.23 2.99 -0.23
N ASP A 103 -20.19 4.30 0.04
CA ASP A 103 -20.75 5.33 -0.84
C ASP A 103 -19.79 5.70 -1.99
N TYR A 104 -18.49 5.70 -1.73
CA TYR A 104 -17.46 6.15 -2.67
C TYR A 104 -16.47 5.06 -3.08
N GLN A 105 -16.40 3.97 -2.34
CA GLN A 105 -15.53 2.82 -2.60
C GLN A 105 -14.07 3.22 -2.89
N PRO A 106 -13.44 4.00 -2.00
CA PRO A 106 -12.03 4.34 -2.17
C PRO A 106 -11.18 3.08 -2.14
N ILE A 107 -10.07 3.11 -2.86
CA ILE A 107 -9.11 2.01 -2.88
C ILE A 107 -7.85 2.34 -2.10
N ILE A 108 -7.25 1.32 -1.51
CA ILE A 108 -5.86 1.31 -1.06
C ILE A 108 -5.04 1.00 -2.31
N ALA A 109 -4.62 2.05 -3.01
CA ALA A 109 -3.87 1.94 -4.25
C ALA A 109 -2.46 1.39 -3.98
N ILE A 110 -2.04 0.44 -4.80
CA ILE A 110 -0.73 -0.22 -4.77
C ILE A 110 0.10 0.22 -5.98
N LYS A 111 -0.58 0.51 -7.10
CA LYS A 111 0.02 0.93 -8.35
C LYS A 111 -0.58 2.23 -8.85
N GLN A 112 0.25 2.99 -9.57
CA GLN A 112 -0.15 4.15 -10.39
C GLN A 112 0.31 3.91 -11.82
N ASN A 113 -0.60 4.02 -12.78
CA ASN A 113 -0.33 3.78 -14.21
C ASN A 113 0.35 2.43 -14.49
N GLY A 114 -0.05 1.38 -13.74
CA GLY A 114 0.47 0.01 -13.85
C GLY A 114 1.76 -0.28 -13.08
N GLU A 115 2.45 0.75 -12.56
CA GLU A 115 3.72 0.60 -11.85
C GLU A 115 3.52 0.68 -10.33
N PHE A 116 4.31 -0.08 -9.56
CA PHE A 116 4.30 0.00 -8.10
C PHE A 116 4.80 1.36 -7.63
N MET A 117 4.05 1.99 -6.73
CA MET A 117 4.45 3.26 -6.15
C MET A 117 5.58 3.07 -5.15
N SER A 118 6.65 3.84 -5.33
CA SER A 118 7.74 3.91 -4.35
C SER A 118 7.35 4.83 -3.18
N VAL A 119 8.08 4.73 -2.06
CA VAL A 119 7.87 5.66 -0.92
C VAL A 119 8.08 7.13 -1.35
N ARG A 120 8.98 7.40 -2.32
CA ARG A 120 9.21 8.75 -2.87
C ARG A 120 8.00 9.24 -3.67
N ASP A 121 7.25 8.33 -4.28
CA ASP A 121 6.10 8.61 -5.13
C ASP A 121 4.77 8.31 -4.40
N LYS A 122 4.71 8.65 -3.11
CA LYS A 122 3.54 8.49 -2.23
C LYS A 122 3.14 7.03 -1.91
N GLY A 123 3.92 6.02 -2.37
CA GLY A 123 3.75 4.61 -2.00
C GLY A 123 4.28 4.28 -0.60
N PRO A 124 4.19 3.03 -0.20
CA PRO A 124 3.74 1.87 -0.96
C PRO A 124 2.22 1.81 -1.19
N TYR A 125 1.43 2.46 -0.33
CA TYR A 125 -0.03 2.44 -0.35
C TYR A 125 -0.58 3.85 -0.18
N TRP A 126 -1.62 4.17 -0.98
CA TRP A 126 -2.28 5.48 -0.98
C TRP A 126 -3.80 5.30 -1.02
N LEU A 127 -4.54 5.94 -0.11
CA LEU A 127 -6.00 5.93 -0.15
C LEU A 127 -6.50 6.88 -1.26
N ILE A 128 -7.13 6.34 -2.29
CA ILE A 128 -7.59 7.08 -3.47
C ILE A 128 -9.11 7.05 -3.54
N TYR A 129 -9.70 8.24 -3.64
CA TYR A 129 -11.13 8.46 -3.93
C TYR A 129 -11.35 8.75 -5.41
N PRO A 130 -12.53 8.39 -5.98
CA PRO A 130 -12.83 8.60 -7.40
C PRO A 130 -13.28 10.05 -7.69
N LEU A 131 -12.40 11.05 -7.46
CA LEU A 131 -12.76 12.47 -7.55
C LEU A 131 -13.30 12.86 -8.93
N SER A 132 -12.70 12.36 -10.02
CA SER A 132 -13.16 12.66 -11.40
C SER A 132 -14.55 12.10 -11.70
N ALA A 133 -14.88 10.93 -11.14
CA ALA A 133 -16.22 10.32 -11.28
C ALA A 133 -17.25 10.93 -10.29
N ARG A 134 -16.78 11.54 -9.22
CA ARG A 134 -17.58 12.13 -8.14
C ARG A 134 -17.10 13.55 -7.84
N PRO A 135 -17.41 14.53 -8.71
CA PRO A 135 -17.00 15.92 -8.49
C PRO A 135 -17.56 16.56 -7.21
N ASP A 136 -18.65 15.99 -6.66
CA ASP A 136 -19.26 16.41 -5.40
C ASP A 136 -18.33 16.21 -4.19
N ILE A 137 -17.38 15.28 -4.28
CA ILE A 137 -16.38 15.04 -3.24
C ILE A 137 -14.99 15.60 -3.57
N ASP A 138 -14.83 16.30 -4.68
CA ASP A 138 -13.57 16.97 -5.01
C ASP A 138 -13.41 18.27 -4.23
N ASN A 139 -13.08 18.14 -2.95
CA ASN A 139 -12.96 19.22 -1.99
C ASN A 139 -11.91 18.92 -0.90
N THR A 140 -11.58 19.92 -0.10
CA THR A 140 -10.52 19.83 0.93
C THR A 140 -10.74 18.74 1.97
N ASP A 141 -12.01 18.43 2.30
CA ASP A 141 -12.32 17.42 3.33
C ASP A 141 -11.96 16.01 2.83
N PHE A 142 -12.29 15.68 1.57
CA PHE A 142 -11.92 14.41 0.97
C PHE A 142 -10.44 14.37 0.61
N HIS A 143 -9.85 15.47 0.15
CA HIS A 143 -8.40 15.54 -0.07
C HIS A 143 -7.62 15.19 1.20
N ALA A 144 -8.06 15.70 2.37
CA ALA A 144 -7.42 15.39 3.65
C ALA A 144 -7.51 13.90 4.05
N LYS A 145 -8.52 13.16 3.55
CA LYS A 145 -8.64 11.71 3.78
C LYS A 145 -7.74 10.89 2.88
N MET A 146 -7.25 11.42 1.77
CA MET A 146 -6.40 10.71 0.80
C MET A 146 -4.96 10.59 1.30
N ILE A 147 -4.79 9.91 2.43
CA ILE A 147 -3.49 9.66 3.06
C ILE A 147 -2.62 8.75 2.20
N TRP A 148 -1.36 9.14 2.02
CA TRP A 148 -0.32 8.36 1.33
C TRP A 148 0.70 7.77 2.29
N GLN A 149 1.55 6.86 1.79
CA GLN A 149 2.54 6.13 2.58
C GLN A 149 1.90 5.38 3.75
N ILE A 150 0.73 4.77 3.53
CA ILE A 150 0.00 4.06 4.58
C ILE A 150 0.86 2.90 5.09
N ARG A 151 0.97 2.81 6.42
CA ARG A 151 1.63 1.73 7.16
C ARG A 151 0.61 0.88 7.91
N ASP A 152 -0.27 1.54 8.68
CA ASP A 152 -1.22 0.88 9.56
C ASP A 152 -2.66 1.33 9.31
N ILE A 153 -3.60 0.43 9.58
CA ILE A 153 -5.04 0.66 9.59
C ILE A 153 -5.57 0.17 10.93
N HIS A 154 -6.33 0.99 11.64
CA HIS A 154 -6.96 0.63 12.91
C HIS A 154 -8.48 0.67 12.77
N LEU A 155 -9.14 -0.44 13.16
CA LEU A 155 -10.59 -0.61 13.16
C LEU A 155 -11.21 -0.12 14.46
#